data_54b03fb3a583f1db953a7f3069f9e15a
#
_entry.id   54b03fb3a583f1db953a7f3069f9e15a
#
_cell.length_a   1.000
_cell.length_b   1.000
_cell.length_c   1.000
_cell.angle_alpha   90.00
_cell.angle_beta   90.00
_cell.angle_gamma   90.00
#
_symmetry.space_group_name_H-M   'P 1'
#
loop_
_entity.id
_entity.type
_entity.pdbx_description
1 polymer ?
#
loop_
_entity_poly.entity_id
_entity_poly.type
_entity_poly.pdbx_seq_one_letter_code
_entity_poly.pdbx_strand_id
1 'polypeptide(L)'
;MTARPLLDVHDLTVEFATRRGIVKAVQHVDISVAKGETLGIVGESGSGKSVTSYAVMRILDRAGRIAEGSVKFSGIDVKNATEDEMRDLRGREISMIFQNPRAALNPIRKVGDQIEDVLRQHVQQAQTNDRGEKAIEALEQVRIARPRERYHAYPFELSGGMCQRVVIALALACNPQLLIADEPTTGLDVTTQKAVMDLIVELTKRRGMSTILITHDLGLAAAYCDRVVVMEKGRVVETALSADIFAKPEHAYTKKLMRATPRLDVSLRDLLPEEEATAPAVTSPRLRGEVDARSAAGEGDSPRFALAETPPHPDSPPASGEREKKPLLLVEKLVKEYPRQGANATLSKLFGRKPPVELENFRAVDGISFIVGHGESVGLVGESGCGKSTTSMMVMRLLDQTSGRIVFDGDEIGAILPNAFARLPLRKSIQMVFQDPTDSLNPRFTAARAIADPIMQLGDVKGRDALRARCEELAGLVGLPLNLLDRFPHQLSGGQKARVGIARAIALHPKLVVLDEPTAALDVSVQAVVLNLLQDLKASMGMSYLFVSHDLNVVRLLCDRVIVMRSGRIVEQGTSERVLGDPQDDYTKELLTAIPHPPLPVH
;
A
#
# COMPACT_ATOMS: atom_id res chain seq x y z
N MET A 1 12.09 -5.60 -42.93
CA MET A 1 11.12 -6.64 -42.52
C MET A 1 10.97 -6.48 -41.03
N THR A 2 9.88 -5.92 -40.54
CA THR A 2 9.57 -5.84 -39.10
C THR A 2 9.43 -7.27 -38.56
N ALA A 3 10.25 -7.63 -37.58
CA ALA A 3 10.18 -8.96 -36.94
C ALA A 3 8.74 -9.17 -36.40
N ARG A 4 8.18 -10.38 -36.63
CA ARG A 4 6.85 -10.70 -36.08
C ARG A 4 6.88 -10.59 -34.55
N PRO A 5 5.89 -9.92 -33.93
CA PRO A 5 5.82 -9.85 -32.46
C PRO A 5 5.66 -11.27 -31.87
N LEU A 6 6.15 -11.48 -30.66
CA LEU A 6 5.94 -12.72 -29.91
C LEU A 6 4.47 -12.86 -29.49
N LEU A 7 3.89 -11.77 -28.98
CA LEU A 7 2.47 -11.66 -28.67
C LEU A 7 1.86 -10.52 -29.53
N ASP A 8 0.72 -10.80 -30.15
CA ASP A 8 -0.05 -9.85 -30.93
C ASP A 8 -1.52 -9.92 -30.53
N VAL A 9 -2.00 -8.88 -29.90
CA VAL A 9 -3.41 -8.69 -29.49
C VAL A 9 -3.98 -7.60 -30.37
N HIS A 10 -5.03 -7.94 -31.11
CA HIS A 10 -5.64 -7.02 -32.05
C HIS A 10 -7.15 -6.92 -31.84
N ASP A 11 -7.65 -5.67 -31.70
CA ASP A 11 -9.07 -5.31 -31.52
C ASP A 11 -9.75 -6.12 -30.40
N LEU A 12 -9.05 -6.38 -29.31
CA LEU A 12 -9.53 -7.25 -28.24
C LEU A 12 -10.68 -6.59 -27.47
N THR A 13 -11.84 -7.27 -27.46
CA THR A 13 -12.99 -6.91 -26.62
C THR A 13 -13.34 -8.09 -25.71
N VAL A 14 -13.38 -7.82 -24.39
CA VAL A 14 -13.76 -8.81 -23.36
C VAL A 14 -15.03 -8.35 -22.65
N GLU A 15 -16.01 -9.25 -22.61
CA GLU A 15 -17.32 -9.03 -22.01
C GLU A 15 -17.58 -9.97 -20.84
N PHE A 16 -18.27 -9.47 -19.82
CA PHE A 16 -18.77 -10.25 -18.70
C PHE A 16 -20.30 -10.19 -18.63
N ALA A 17 -20.94 -11.37 -18.57
CA ALA A 17 -22.38 -11.48 -18.34
C ALA A 17 -22.69 -11.29 -16.85
N THR A 18 -23.32 -10.20 -16.48
CA THR A 18 -23.73 -9.89 -15.11
C THR A 18 -25.25 -9.91 -14.97
N ARG A 19 -25.76 -9.96 -13.73
CA ARG A 19 -27.20 -9.85 -13.46
C ARG A 19 -27.82 -8.54 -13.94
N ARG A 20 -27.02 -7.52 -14.20
CA ARG A 20 -27.44 -6.18 -14.66
C ARG A 20 -27.24 -5.97 -16.16
N GLY A 21 -26.79 -7.00 -16.88
CA GLY A 21 -26.47 -6.92 -18.31
C GLY A 21 -25.00 -7.24 -18.61
N ILE A 22 -24.62 -7.03 -19.85
CA ILE A 22 -23.25 -7.26 -20.33
C ILE A 22 -22.38 -6.05 -19.98
N VAL A 23 -21.22 -6.31 -19.35
CA VAL A 23 -20.20 -5.30 -19.03
C VAL A 23 -19.00 -5.56 -19.93
N LYS A 24 -18.58 -4.58 -20.73
CA LYS A 24 -17.36 -4.60 -21.52
C LYS A 24 -16.19 -4.13 -20.65
N ALA A 25 -15.40 -5.08 -20.17
CA ALA A 25 -14.25 -4.77 -19.32
C ALA A 25 -13.02 -4.35 -20.12
N VAL A 26 -12.90 -4.81 -21.37
CA VAL A 26 -11.85 -4.45 -22.34
C VAL A 26 -12.54 -4.14 -23.67
N GLN A 27 -12.13 -3.09 -24.36
CA GLN A 27 -12.78 -2.59 -25.55
C GLN A 27 -11.74 -2.14 -26.58
N HIS A 28 -11.69 -2.82 -27.73
CA HIS A 28 -10.84 -2.46 -28.87
C HIS A 28 -9.37 -2.23 -28.49
N VAL A 29 -8.78 -3.20 -27.77
CA VAL A 29 -7.41 -3.09 -27.26
C VAL A 29 -6.44 -3.73 -28.25
N ASP A 30 -5.42 -2.96 -28.64
CA ASP A 30 -4.29 -3.37 -29.46
C ASP A 30 -3.01 -3.34 -28.62
N ILE A 31 -2.35 -4.51 -28.48
CA ILE A 31 -1.09 -4.66 -27.72
C ILE A 31 -0.20 -5.63 -28.46
N SER A 32 1.06 -5.27 -28.67
CA SER A 32 2.08 -6.17 -29.21
C SER A 32 3.29 -6.25 -28.30
N VAL A 33 3.94 -7.42 -28.20
CA VAL A 33 5.18 -7.60 -27.45
C VAL A 33 6.21 -8.24 -28.36
N ALA A 34 7.36 -7.58 -28.50
CA ALA A 34 8.49 -8.12 -29.25
C ALA A 34 9.27 -9.15 -28.40
N LYS A 35 10.11 -9.98 -29.06
CA LYS A 35 10.99 -10.90 -28.32
C LYS A 35 12.01 -10.14 -27.49
N GLY A 36 12.11 -10.51 -26.20
CA GLY A 36 13.03 -9.89 -25.24
C GLY A 36 12.59 -8.53 -24.72
N GLU A 37 11.41 -8.03 -25.14
CA GLU A 37 10.84 -6.75 -24.70
C GLU A 37 10.20 -6.88 -23.31
N THR A 38 10.36 -5.84 -22.49
CA THR A 38 9.57 -5.63 -21.27
C THR A 38 8.52 -4.55 -21.54
N LEU A 39 7.26 -4.95 -21.70
CA LEU A 39 6.12 -4.05 -21.89
C LEU A 39 5.43 -3.76 -20.56
N GLY A 40 5.31 -2.50 -20.19
CA GLY A 40 4.50 -2.04 -19.06
C GLY A 40 3.04 -1.83 -19.46
N ILE A 41 2.09 -2.32 -18.66
CA ILE A 41 0.68 -1.98 -18.79
C ILE A 41 0.28 -1.25 -17.51
N VAL A 42 -0.04 0.05 -17.61
CA VAL A 42 -0.34 0.91 -16.47
C VAL A 42 -1.75 1.49 -16.53
N GLY A 43 -2.28 1.91 -15.40
CA GLY A 43 -3.60 2.53 -15.26
C GLY A 43 -4.21 2.26 -13.88
N GLU A 44 -5.32 2.91 -13.55
CA GLU A 44 -6.03 2.72 -12.29
C GLU A 44 -6.71 1.35 -12.20
N SER A 45 -7.16 0.97 -10.99
CA SER A 45 -7.93 -0.25 -10.76
C SER A 45 -9.21 -0.25 -11.61
N GLY A 46 -9.55 -1.40 -12.20
CA GLY A 46 -10.69 -1.50 -13.11
C GLY A 46 -10.46 -0.94 -14.52
N SER A 47 -9.25 -0.50 -14.89
CA SER A 47 -8.94 -0.08 -16.26
C SER A 47 -8.83 -1.21 -17.28
N GLY A 48 -8.93 -2.49 -16.86
CA GLY A 48 -8.91 -3.65 -17.75
C GLY A 48 -7.57 -4.38 -17.86
N LYS A 49 -6.52 -3.95 -17.16
CA LYS A 49 -5.15 -4.51 -17.23
C LYS A 49 -5.11 -6.03 -17.00
N SER A 50 -5.54 -6.48 -15.82
CA SER A 50 -5.56 -7.90 -15.45
C SER A 50 -6.51 -8.71 -16.32
N VAL A 51 -7.64 -8.13 -16.75
CA VAL A 51 -8.59 -8.79 -17.66
C VAL A 51 -7.95 -9.04 -19.02
N THR A 52 -7.15 -8.10 -19.52
CA THR A 52 -6.39 -8.26 -20.78
C THR A 52 -5.40 -9.43 -20.67
N SER A 53 -4.65 -9.52 -19.57
CA SER A 53 -3.72 -10.64 -19.35
C SER A 53 -4.43 -11.98 -19.19
N TYR A 54 -5.58 -12.01 -18.52
CA TYR A 54 -6.40 -13.23 -18.38
C TYR A 54 -6.99 -13.67 -19.71
N ALA A 55 -7.31 -12.73 -20.61
CA ALA A 55 -7.72 -13.06 -21.97
C ALA A 55 -6.56 -13.68 -22.77
N VAL A 56 -5.33 -13.13 -22.66
CA VAL A 56 -4.11 -13.70 -23.25
C VAL A 56 -3.86 -15.13 -22.76
N MET A 57 -4.01 -15.37 -21.44
CA MET A 57 -3.88 -16.69 -20.83
C MET A 57 -5.11 -17.59 -21.03
N ARG A 58 -6.21 -17.05 -21.55
CA ARG A 58 -7.52 -17.72 -21.64
C ARG A 58 -7.99 -18.33 -20.32
N ILE A 59 -7.83 -17.57 -19.21
CA ILE A 59 -8.25 -17.92 -17.85
C ILE A 59 -9.33 -16.98 -17.32
N LEU A 60 -10.13 -16.38 -18.21
CA LEU A 60 -11.27 -15.57 -17.82
C LEU A 60 -12.25 -16.36 -16.94
N ASP A 61 -12.93 -15.68 -16.01
CA ASP A 61 -14.02 -16.26 -15.25
C ASP A 61 -15.11 -16.82 -16.19
N ARG A 62 -15.92 -17.76 -15.72
CA ARG A 62 -17.02 -18.39 -16.49
C ARG A 62 -17.99 -17.39 -17.10
N ALA A 63 -18.18 -16.22 -16.45
CA ALA A 63 -19.00 -15.14 -16.96
C ALA A 63 -18.33 -14.31 -18.06
N GLY A 64 -17.00 -14.45 -18.24
CA GLY A 64 -16.18 -13.68 -19.17
C GLY A 64 -15.96 -14.40 -20.49
N ARG A 65 -15.94 -13.64 -21.60
CA ARG A 65 -15.62 -14.16 -22.94
C ARG A 65 -14.85 -13.12 -23.76
N ILE A 66 -14.01 -13.60 -24.67
CA ILE A 66 -13.47 -12.77 -25.76
C ILE A 66 -14.56 -12.64 -26.81
N ALA A 67 -15.21 -11.46 -26.85
CA ALA A 67 -16.32 -11.18 -27.76
C ALA A 67 -15.80 -10.89 -29.19
N GLU A 68 -14.83 -9.98 -29.31
CA GLU A 68 -14.27 -9.50 -30.57
C GLU A 68 -12.74 -9.55 -30.53
N GLY A 69 -12.12 -9.43 -31.70
CA GLY A 69 -10.66 -9.41 -31.84
C GLY A 69 -9.97 -10.76 -31.82
N SER A 70 -8.65 -10.71 -31.82
CA SER A 70 -7.77 -11.88 -31.84
C SER A 70 -6.59 -11.73 -30.88
N VAL A 71 -6.11 -12.87 -30.37
CA VAL A 71 -4.90 -12.97 -29.56
C VAL A 71 -4.01 -14.03 -30.21
N LYS A 72 -2.81 -13.64 -30.67
CA LYS A 72 -1.86 -14.54 -31.32
C LYS A 72 -0.56 -14.58 -30.52
N PHE A 73 -0.16 -15.77 -30.09
CA PHE A 73 1.11 -15.99 -29.43
C PHE A 73 2.00 -16.86 -30.31
N SER A 74 3.16 -16.35 -30.69
CA SER A 74 4.09 -17.03 -31.62
C SER A 74 3.42 -17.57 -32.89
N GLY A 75 2.36 -16.90 -33.35
CA GLY A 75 1.55 -17.29 -34.50
C GLY A 75 0.35 -18.20 -34.22
N ILE A 76 0.22 -18.75 -32.99
CA ILE A 76 -0.92 -19.55 -32.54
C ILE A 76 -2.07 -18.64 -32.14
N ASP A 77 -3.26 -18.87 -32.67
CA ASP A 77 -4.48 -18.16 -32.27
C ASP A 77 -5.03 -18.70 -30.95
N VAL A 78 -4.76 -17.97 -29.86
CA VAL A 78 -5.17 -18.36 -28.48
C VAL A 78 -6.69 -18.46 -28.36
N LYS A 79 -7.46 -17.61 -29.04
CA LYS A 79 -8.92 -17.60 -28.96
C LYS A 79 -9.52 -18.92 -29.46
N ASN A 80 -8.97 -19.46 -30.54
CA ASN A 80 -9.48 -20.63 -31.24
C ASN A 80 -8.68 -21.93 -30.92
N ALA A 81 -7.59 -21.84 -30.15
CA ALA A 81 -6.78 -22.99 -29.74
C ALA A 81 -7.60 -24.02 -28.94
N THR A 82 -7.31 -25.29 -29.11
CA THR A 82 -7.87 -26.37 -28.32
C THR A 82 -7.40 -26.28 -26.86
N GLU A 83 -8.08 -26.97 -25.93
CA GLU A 83 -7.66 -26.95 -24.53
C GLU A 83 -6.31 -27.68 -24.31
N ASP A 84 -6.00 -28.65 -25.15
CA ASP A 84 -4.69 -29.34 -25.11
C ASP A 84 -3.55 -28.41 -25.58
N GLU A 85 -3.76 -27.64 -26.66
CA GLU A 85 -2.81 -26.60 -27.10
C GLU A 85 -2.63 -25.51 -26.02
N MET A 86 -3.71 -25.11 -25.39
CA MET A 86 -3.64 -24.12 -24.29
C MET A 86 -2.91 -24.68 -23.06
N ARG A 87 -3.06 -25.97 -22.77
CA ARG A 87 -2.32 -26.65 -21.68
C ARG A 87 -0.82 -26.65 -21.94
N ASP A 88 -0.43 -26.89 -23.22
CA ASP A 88 0.98 -26.86 -23.62
C ASP A 88 1.55 -25.42 -23.60
N LEU A 89 0.74 -24.42 -23.92
CA LEU A 89 1.15 -23.01 -23.84
C LEU A 89 1.28 -22.50 -22.40
N ARG A 90 0.28 -22.78 -21.55
CA ARG A 90 0.25 -22.31 -20.16
C ARG A 90 1.31 -23.01 -19.32
N GLY A 91 2.16 -22.25 -18.66
CA GLY A 91 3.23 -22.72 -17.78
C GLY A 91 4.51 -23.09 -18.53
N ARG A 92 4.45 -23.56 -19.79
CA ARG A 92 5.62 -23.90 -20.59
C ARG A 92 6.10 -22.73 -21.45
N GLU A 93 5.22 -22.10 -22.21
CA GLU A 93 5.56 -21.03 -23.15
C GLU A 93 5.16 -19.65 -22.63
N ILE A 94 4.01 -19.56 -21.96
CA ILE A 94 3.51 -18.36 -21.30
C ILE A 94 3.28 -18.69 -19.83
N SER A 95 3.82 -17.90 -18.93
CA SER A 95 3.59 -18.04 -17.50
C SER A 95 3.14 -16.73 -16.87
N MET A 96 2.54 -16.84 -15.68
CA MET A 96 1.96 -15.68 -14.99
C MET A 96 2.30 -15.66 -13.50
N ILE A 97 2.69 -14.50 -13.01
CA ILE A 97 2.77 -14.16 -11.60
C ILE A 97 1.48 -13.41 -11.26
N PHE A 98 0.69 -13.95 -10.33
CA PHE A 98 -0.58 -13.35 -9.90
C PHE A 98 -0.37 -12.31 -8.79
N GLN A 99 -1.28 -11.35 -8.71
CA GLN A 99 -1.26 -10.22 -7.77
C GLN A 99 -1.13 -10.63 -6.30
N ASN A 100 -1.78 -11.72 -5.87
CA ASN A 100 -1.73 -12.20 -4.50
C ASN A 100 -0.93 -13.50 -4.38
N PRO A 101 0.32 -13.47 -3.89
CA PRO A 101 1.19 -14.65 -3.83
C PRO A 101 0.67 -15.74 -2.89
N ARG A 102 -0.01 -15.36 -1.80
CA ARG A 102 -0.58 -16.34 -0.86
C ARG A 102 -1.79 -17.05 -1.44
N ALA A 103 -2.60 -16.37 -2.24
CA ALA A 103 -3.74 -16.98 -2.92
C ALA A 103 -3.30 -17.86 -4.11
N ALA A 104 -2.16 -17.55 -4.73
CA ALA A 104 -1.59 -18.35 -5.81
C ALA A 104 -0.97 -19.68 -5.34
N LEU A 105 -0.61 -19.78 -4.07
CA LEU A 105 -0.04 -21.00 -3.47
C LEU A 105 -1.11 -21.83 -2.76
N ASN A 106 -1.03 -23.16 -2.94
CA ASN A 106 -1.90 -24.07 -2.19
C ASN A 106 -1.44 -24.16 -0.71
N PRO A 107 -2.25 -23.69 0.26
CA PRO A 107 -1.80 -23.57 1.65
C PRO A 107 -1.55 -24.91 2.37
N ILE A 108 -2.14 -26.01 1.87
CA ILE A 108 -2.03 -27.34 2.47
C ILE A 108 -0.96 -28.20 1.78
N ARG A 109 -0.23 -27.67 0.80
CA ARG A 109 0.86 -28.37 0.10
C ARG A 109 2.21 -27.70 0.37
N LYS A 110 3.25 -28.53 0.45
CA LYS A 110 4.62 -28.03 0.58
C LYS A 110 5.05 -27.26 -0.67
N VAL A 111 5.93 -26.31 -0.50
CA VAL A 111 6.42 -25.44 -1.57
C VAL A 111 7.12 -26.25 -2.66
N GLY A 112 8.00 -27.18 -2.28
CA GLY A 112 8.70 -28.04 -3.23
C GLY A 112 7.75 -28.90 -4.08
N ASP A 113 6.75 -29.52 -3.46
CA ASP A 113 5.75 -30.35 -4.16
C ASP A 113 5.01 -29.56 -5.24
N GLN A 114 4.72 -28.27 -4.98
CA GLN A 114 4.03 -27.40 -5.95
C GLN A 114 4.91 -27.08 -7.15
N ILE A 115 6.23 -26.87 -6.95
CA ILE A 115 7.18 -26.67 -8.06
C ILE A 115 7.37 -27.96 -8.85
N GLU A 116 7.45 -29.11 -8.17
CA GLU A 116 7.53 -30.41 -8.86
C GLU A 116 6.29 -30.72 -9.71
N ASP A 117 5.09 -30.30 -9.28
CA ASP A 117 3.87 -30.48 -10.07
C ASP A 117 3.97 -29.75 -11.42
N VAL A 118 4.50 -28.51 -11.44
CA VAL A 118 4.72 -27.76 -12.67
C VAL A 118 5.75 -28.48 -13.55
N LEU A 119 6.87 -28.90 -12.97
CA LEU A 119 7.91 -29.65 -13.72
C LEU A 119 7.38 -30.98 -14.26
N ARG A 120 6.57 -31.71 -13.50
CA ARG A 120 5.95 -32.97 -13.92
C ARG A 120 5.00 -32.77 -15.08
N GLN A 121 4.24 -31.70 -15.10
CA GLN A 121 3.25 -31.44 -16.16
C GLN A 121 3.91 -31.08 -17.49
N HIS A 122 5.01 -30.30 -17.46
CA HIS A 122 5.55 -29.64 -18.65
C HIS A 122 6.91 -30.14 -19.11
N VAL A 123 7.69 -30.84 -18.26
CA VAL A 123 9.03 -31.35 -18.58
C VAL A 123 9.00 -32.87 -18.73
N GLN A 124 8.75 -33.34 -19.96
CA GLN A 124 8.59 -34.78 -20.26
C GLN A 124 9.82 -35.64 -19.97
N GLN A 125 11.03 -35.07 -19.94
CA GLN A 125 12.29 -35.79 -19.78
C GLN A 125 12.87 -35.80 -18.36
N ALA A 126 12.26 -35.15 -17.40
CA ALA A 126 12.75 -35.18 -16.01
C ALA A 126 12.43 -36.54 -15.37
N GLN A 127 13.47 -37.40 -15.20
CA GLN A 127 13.35 -38.61 -14.39
C GLN A 127 12.84 -38.23 -12.98
N THR A 128 12.09 -39.13 -12.37
CA THR A 128 11.42 -38.86 -11.08
C THR A 128 12.36 -38.37 -9.97
N ASN A 129 13.62 -38.85 -9.99
CA ASN A 129 14.64 -38.47 -9.01
C ASN A 129 15.30 -37.10 -9.22
N ASP A 130 15.10 -36.46 -10.37
CA ASP A 130 15.71 -35.15 -10.74
C ASP A 130 14.81 -33.95 -10.45
N ARG A 131 13.50 -34.17 -10.22
CA ARG A 131 12.52 -33.09 -10.04
C ARG A 131 12.70 -32.34 -8.72
N GLY A 132 13.00 -33.06 -7.64
CA GLY A 132 13.25 -32.46 -6.34
C GLY A 132 14.48 -31.54 -6.36
N GLU A 133 15.58 -31.96 -6.98
CA GLU A 133 16.76 -31.10 -7.12
C GLU A 133 16.48 -29.89 -8.01
N LYS A 134 15.75 -30.07 -9.13
CA LYS A 134 15.31 -28.93 -9.97
C LYS A 134 14.39 -27.96 -9.23
N ALA A 135 13.51 -28.45 -8.37
CA ALA A 135 12.68 -27.59 -7.52
C ALA A 135 13.54 -26.80 -6.49
N ILE A 136 14.57 -27.45 -5.93
CA ILE A 136 15.53 -26.79 -5.04
C ILE A 136 16.33 -25.73 -5.81
N GLU A 137 16.84 -26.06 -7.01
CA GLU A 137 17.53 -25.10 -7.89
C GLU A 137 16.64 -23.89 -8.23
N ALA A 138 15.35 -24.11 -8.52
CA ALA A 138 14.40 -23.03 -8.77
C ALA A 138 14.25 -22.10 -7.55
N LEU A 139 14.25 -22.66 -6.33
CA LEU A 139 14.24 -21.87 -5.09
C LEU A 139 15.56 -21.12 -4.86
N GLU A 140 16.70 -21.70 -5.25
CA GLU A 140 18.00 -21.03 -5.19
C GLU A 140 18.08 -19.84 -6.17
N GLN A 141 17.61 -20.03 -7.40
CA GLN A 141 17.58 -18.99 -8.43
C GLN A 141 16.78 -17.75 -7.99
N VAL A 142 15.71 -17.94 -7.23
CA VAL A 142 14.95 -16.83 -6.66
C VAL A 142 15.47 -16.35 -5.29
N ARG A 143 16.69 -16.76 -4.93
CA ARG A 143 17.41 -16.31 -3.73
C ARG A 143 16.65 -16.59 -2.42
N ILE A 144 15.99 -17.74 -2.31
CA ILE A 144 15.40 -18.21 -1.05
C ILE A 144 16.51 -18.74 -0.16
N ALA A 145 16.60 -18.20 1.07
CA ALA A 145 17.55 -18.69 2.06
C ALA A 145 17.19 -20.11 2.51
N ARG A 146 18.21 -21.01 2.58
CA ARG A 146 18.05 -22.43 2.96
C ARG A 146 17.04 -23.17 2.07
N PRO A 147 17.23 -23.25 0.75
CA PRO A 147 16.24 -23.74 -0.19
C PRO A 147 15.83 -25.19 0.10
N ARG A 148 16.75 -26.08 0.50
CA ARG A 148 16.45 -27.47 0.89
C ARG A 148 15.51 -27.57 2.10
N GLU A 149 15.65 -26.68 3.08
CA GLU A 149 14.74 -26.60 4.23
C GLU A 149 13.38 -26.06 3.81
N ARG A 150 13.38 -24.98 3.00
CA ARG A 150 12.16 -24.30 2.53
C ARG A 150 11.39 -25.11 1.50
N TYR A 151 12.03 -26.02 0.80
CA TYR A 151 11.36 -27.01 -0.06
C TYR A 151 10.27 -27.79 0.71
N HIS A 152 10.54 -28.15 1.99
CA HIS A 152 9.59 -28.87 2.85
C HIS A 152 8.62 -27.97 3.61
N ALA A 153 8.75 -26.64 3.51
CA ALA A 153 7.90 -25.70 4.22
C ALA A 153 6.53 -25.54 3.53
N TYR A 154 5.54 -25.16 4.32
CA TYR A 154 4.23 -24.74 3.83
C TYR A 154 4.18 -23.23 3.60
N PRO A 155 3.29 -22.72 2.71
CA PRO A 155 3.19 -21.28 2.44
C PRO A 155 2.96 -20.41 3.68
N PHE A 156 2.21 -20.89 4.68
CA PHE A 156 1.94 -20.13 5.91
C PHE A 156 3.18 -19.99 6.83
N GLU A 157 4.22 -20.79 6.63
CA GLU A 157 5.50 -20.70 7.35
C GLU A 157 6.47 -19.68 6.72
N LEU A 158 6.08 -19.08 5.57
CA LEU A 158 6.89 -18.15 4.80
C LEU A 158 6.40 -16.70 4.98
N SER A 159 7.34 -15.74 4.93
CA SER A 159 6.99 -14.32 4.83
C SER A 159 6.36 -13.98 3.47
N GLY A 160 5.70 -12.81 3.37
CA GLY A 160 5.09 -12.35 2.11
C GLY A 160 6.09 -12.31 0.95
N GLY A 161 7.26 -11.73 1.17
CA GLY A 161 8.33 -11.68 0.15
C GLY A 161 8.90 -13.05 -0.21
N MET A 162 8.94 -14.00 0.74
CA MET A 162 9.32 -15.39 0.44
C MET A 162 8.24 -16.10 -0.38
N CYS A 163 6.95 -15.93 -0.06
CA CYS A 163 5.85 -16.45 -0.87
C CYS A 163 5.91 -15.91 -2.30
N GLN A 164 6.20 -14.61 -2.46
CA GLN A 164 6.36 -13.99 -3.77
C GLN A 164 7.50 -14.63 -4.57
N ARG A 165 8.66 -14.85 -3.95
CA ARG A 165 9.79 -15.54 -4.58
C ARG A 165 9.45 -16.98 -5.00
N VAL A 166 8.66 -17.69 -4.20
CA VAL A 166 8.15 -19.03 -4.57
C VAL A 166 7.24 -18.97 -5.78
N VAL A 167 6.34 -18.00 -5.87
CA VAL A 167 5.47 -17.81 -7.05
C VAL A 167 6.30 -17.47 -8.29
N ILE A 168 7.36 -16.67 -8.15
CA ILE A 168 8.32 -16.39 -9.24
C ILE A 168 9.03 -17.70 -9.66
N ALA A 169 9.48 -18.53 -8.69
CA ALA A 169 10.10 -19.82 -9.00
C ALA A 169 9.14 -20.74 -9.77
N LEU A 170 7.87 -20.81 -9.36
CA LEU A 170 6.82 -21.56 -10.08
C LEU A 170 6.64 -21.04 -11.50
N ALA A 171 6.51 -19.74 -11.68
CA ALA A 171 6.31 -19.12 -12.98
C ALA A 171 7.49 -19.34 -13.94
N LEU A 172 8.72 -19.39 -13.42
CA LEU A 172 9.94 -19.53 -14.21
C LEU A 172 10.46 -20.97 -14.31
N ALA A 173 9.82 -21.95 -13.66
CA ALA A 173 10.30 -23.34 -13.60
C ALA A 173 10.48 -24.00 -14.96
N CYS A 174 9.67 -23.66 -15.96
CA CYS A 174 9.72 -24.21 -17.31
C CYS A 174 10.40 -23.31 -18.35
N ASN A 175 11.05 -22.22 -17.93
CA ASN A 175 11.70 -21.25 -18.83
C ASN A 175 10.77 -20.72 -19.94
N PRO A 176 9.63 -20.09 -19.61
CA PRO A 176 8.68 -19.61 -20.60
C PRO A 176 9.28 -18.54 -21.51
N GLN A 177 8.71 -18.35 -22.71
CA GLN A 177 9.11 -17.29 -23.63
C GLN A 177 8.51 -15.92 -23.21
N LEU A 178 7.33 -15.94 -22.59
CA LEU A 178 6.62 -14.75 -22.09
C LEU A 178 6.25 -14.93 -20.61
N LEU A 179 6.67 -13.98 -19.80
CA LEU A 179 6.22 -13.82 -18.41
C LEU A 179 5.23 -12.68 -18.30
N ILE A 180 4.05 -12.93 -17.76
CA ILE A 180 3.08 -11.92 -17.37
C ILE A 180 3.19 -11.73 -15.87
N ALA A 181 3.58 -10.54 -15.40
CA ALA A 181 3.70 -10.20 -14.00
C ALA A 181 2.57 -9.20 -13.64
N ASP A 182 1.50 -9.72 -13.03
CA ASP A 182 0.34 -8.92 -12.64
C ASP A 182 0.52 -8.39 -11.21
N GLU A 183 0.91 -7.13 -11.10
CA GLU A 183 1.22 -6.43 -9.85
C GLU A 183 2.14 -7.25 -8.92
N PRO A 184 3.33 -7.65 -9.36
CA PRO A 184 4.17 -8.63 -8.64
C PRO A 184 4.73 -8.12 -7.32
N THR A 185 4.52 -6.87 -6.97
CA THR A 185 5.07 -6.21 -5.78
C THR A 185 4.00 -5.70 -4.82
N THR A 186 2.72 -5.92 -5.11
CA THR A 186 1.61 -5.47 -4.25
C THR A 186 1.74 -6.03 -2.83
N GLY A 187 1.64 -5.15 -1.82
CA GLY A 187 1.74 -5.51 -0.40
C GLY A 187 3.17 -5.80 0.10
N LEU A 188 4.18 -5.50 -0.70
CA LEU A 188 5.59 -5.53 -0.28
C LEU A 188 6.07 -4.13 0.11
N ASP A 189 7.02 -4.07 1.05
CA ASP A 189 7.75 -2.84 1.33
C ASP A 189 8.73 -2.48 0.20
N VAL A 190 9.17 -1.23 0.15
CA VAL A 190 9.94 -0.65 -0.96
C VAL A 190 11.24 -1.42 -1.25
N THR A 191 11.96 -1.86 -0.22
CA THR A 191 13.22 -2.61 -0.39
C THR A 191 12.97 -4.02 -0.93
N THR A 192 11.96 -4.72 -0.40
CA THR A 192 11.52 -6.02 -0.91
C THR A 192 10.96 -5.90 -2.33
N GLN A 193 10.20 -4.85 -2.63
CA GLN A 193 9.67 -4.53 -3.95
C GLN A 193 10.80 -4.40 -4.98
N LYS A 194 11.81 -3.56 -4.68
CA LYS A 194 13.01 -3.40 -5.52
C LYS A 194 13.71 -4.73 -5.72
N ALA A 195 13.98 -5.47 -4.65
CA ALA A 195 14.69 -6.76 -4.72
C ALA A 195 13.94 -7.80 -5.56
N VAL A 196 12.61 -7.80 -5.53
CA VAL A 196 11.75 -8.68 -6.35
C VAL A 196 11.78 -8.26 -7.82
N MET A 197 11.68 -6.96 -8.12
CA MET A 197 11.73 -6.44 -9.48
C MET A 197 13.09 -6.67 -10.13
N ASP A 198 14.18 -6.36 -9.41
CA ASP A 198 15.55 -6.61 -9.87
C ASP A 198 15.77 -8.11 -10.19
N LEU A 199 15.23 -8.99 -9.33
CA LEU A 199 15.28 -10.44 -9.53
C LEU A 199 14.53 -10.87 -10.80
N ILE A 200 13.29 -10.39 -11.00
CA ILE A 200 12.49 -10.71 -12.19
C ILE A 200 13.24 -10.26 -13.44
N VAL A 201 13.72 -9.01 -13.48
CA VAL A 201 14.43 -8.45 -14.63
C VAL A 201 15.75 -9.18 -14.90
N GLU A 202 16.52 -9.51 -13.86
CA GLU A 202 17.75 -10.29 -14.01
C GLU A 202 17.48 -11.66 -14.65
N LEU A 203 16.49 -12.39 -14.13
CA LEU A 203 16.16 -13.74 -14.60
C LEU A 203 15.57 -13.71 -16.02
N THR A 204 14.71 -12.74 -16.34
CA THR A 204 14.11 -12.63 -17.68
C THR A 204 15.13 -12.21 -18.74
N LYS A 205 15.98 -11.23 -18.45
CA LYS A 205 17.06 -10.78 -19.36
C LYS A 205 18.08 -11.90 -19.60
N ARG A 206 18.53 -12.59 -18.55
CA ARG A 206 19.50 -13.71 -18.67
C ARG A 206 18.97 -14.82 -19.58
N ARG A 207 17.65 -15.04 -19.62
CA ARG A 207 17.01 -16.10 -20.40
C ARG A 207 16.45 -15.62 -21.75
N GLY A 208 16.59 -14.32 -22.08
CA GLY A 208 16.05 -13.73 -23.31
C GLY A 208 14.52 -13.77 -23.38
N MET A 209 13.85 -13.76 -22.23
CA MET A 209 12.39 -13.81 -22.11
C MET A 209 11.78 -12.44 -22.36
N SER A 210 10.55 -12.41 -22.88
CA SER A 210 9.73 -11.21 -22.94
C SER A 210 8.89 -11.10 -21.67
N THR A 211 8.56 -9.87 -21.26
CA THR A 211 7.80 -9.64 -20.03
C THR A 211 6.66 -8.64 -20.28
N ILE A 212 5.47 -8.93 -19.74
CA ILE A 212 4.41 -7.93 -19.55
C ILE A 212 4.37 -7.63 -18.06
N LEU A 213 4.68 -6.39 -17.67
CA LEU A 213 4.58 -5.90 -16.31
C LEU A 213 3.30 -5.08 -16.16
N ILE A 214 2.34 -5.60 -15.42
CA ILE A 214 1.13 -4.86 -15.04
C ILE A 214 1.37 -4.22 -13.69
N THR A 215 1.18 -2.92 -13.62
CA THR A 215 1.35 -2.16 -12.38
C THR A 215 0.50 -0.89 -12.39
N HIS A 216 0.16 -0.39 -11.22
CA HIS A 216 -0.37 0.96 -11.03
C HIS A 216 0.74 1.96 -10.63
N ASP A 217 1.95 1.48 -10.34
CA ASP A 217 3.12 2.29 -9.99
C ASP A 217 3.88 2.72 -11.26
N LEU A 218 3.77 4.02 -11.57
CA LEU A 218 4.45 4.62 -12.74
C LEU A 218 5.97 4.63 -12.58
N GLY A 219 6.49 4.72 -11.35
CA GLY A 219 7.91 4.65 -11.08
C GLY A 219 8.51 3.30 -11.45
N LEU A 220 7.80 2.20 -11.13
CA LEU A 220 8.19 0.86 -11.55
C LEU A 220 8.16 0.71 -13.07
N ALA A 221 7.11 1.21 -13.73
CA ALA A 221 7.02 1.14 -15.18
C ALA A 221 8.16 1.93 -15.84
N ALA A 222 8.50 3.10 -15.29
CA ALA A 222 9.60 3.92 -15.78
C ALA A 222 10.98 3.23 -15.62
N ALA A 223 11.20 2.58 -14.47
CA ALA A 223 12.48 1.97 -14.15
C ALA A 223 12.76 0.66 -14.90
N TYR A 224 11.70 -0.11 -15.21
CA TYR A 224 11.86 -1.50 -15.63
C TYR A 224 11.31 -1.84 -17.02
N CYS A 225 10.50 -0.96 -17.65
CA CYS A 225 9.87 -1.24 -18.94
C CYS A 225 10.55 -0.50 -20.10
N ASP A 226 10.63 -1.15 -21.25
CA ASP A 226 11.14 -0.55 -22.49
C ASP A 226 10.05 0.34 -23.13
N ARG A 227 8.80 -0.12 -23.09
CA ARG A 227 7.62 0.57 -23.63
C ARG A 227 6.45 0.44 -22.67
N VAL A 228 5.58 1.43 -22.65
CA VAL A 228 4.43 1.50 -21.74
C VAL A 228 3.14 1.68 -22.52
N VAL A 229 2.12 0.95 -22.14
CA VAL A 229 0.72 1.06 -22.57
C VAL A 229 -0.10 1.59 -21.40
N VAL A 230 -0.76 2.72 -21.58
CA VAL A 230 -1.67 3.30 -20.58
C VAL A 230 -3.10 2.90 -20.89
N MET A 231 -3.79 2.33 -19.90
CA MET A 231 -5.18 1.90 -20.04
C MET A 231 -6.11 2.71 -19.15
N GLU A 232 -7.23 3.19 -19.74
CA GLU A 232 -8.34 3.83 -19.04
C GLU A 232 -9.66 3.19 -19.45
N LYS A 233 -10.51 2.79 -18.49
CA LYS A 233 -11.88 2.28 -18.74
C LYS A 233 -11.97 1.21 -19.81
N GLY A 234 -11.02 0.28 -19.82
CA GLY A 234 -10.98 -0.84 -20.75
C GLY A 234 -10.38 -0.52 -22.12
N ARG A 235 -9.79 0.64 -22.33
CA ARG A 235 -9.19 1.06 -23.60
C ARG A 235 -7.73 1.44 -23.43
N VAL A 236 -6.93 1.24 -24.46
CA VAL A 236 -5.60 1.83 -24.56
C VAL A 236 -5.77 3.28 -24.96
N VAL A 237 -5.19 4.18 -24.17
CA VAL A 237 -5.27 5.64 -24.43
C VAL A 237 -3.95 6.21 -24.90
N GLU A 238 -2.82 5.59 -24.54
CA GLU A 238 -1.49 6.01 -24.97
C GLU A 238 -0.53 4.83 -25.00
N THR A 239 0.38 4.80 -25.97
CA THR A 239 1.46 3.81 -26.06
C THR A 239 2.71 4.49 -26.58
N ALA A 240 3.81 4.44 -25.79
CA ALA A 240 5.09 5.03 -26.18
C ALA A 240 6.26 4.28 -25.51
N LEU A 241 7.49 4.61 -25.91
CA LEU A 241 8.68 4.21 -25.16
C LEU A 241 8.59 4.76 -23.75
N SER A 242 9.11 4.02 -22.78
CA SER A 242 9.05 4.43 -21.38
C SER A 242 9.65 5.82 -21.17
N ALA A 243 10.81 6.11 -21.76
CA ALA A 243 11.45 7.41 -21.66
C ALA A 243 10.57 8.56 -22.19
N ASP A 244 9.86 8.33 -23.31
CA ASP A 244 9.06 9.37 -23.96
C ASP A 244 7.77 9.66 -23.18
N ILE A 245 7.07 8.61 -22.72
CA ILE A 245 5.79 8.74 -22.02
C ILE A 245 5.92 9.46 -20.67
N PHE A 246 7.07 9.27 -20.00
CA PHE A 246 7.34 9.96 -18.73
C PHE A 246 7.91 11.37 -18.91
N ALA A 247 8.65 11.61 -19.98
CA ALA A 247 9.18 12.95 -20.28
C ALA A 247 8.09 13.88 -20.87
N LYS A 248 7.23 13.36 -21.76
CA LYS A 248 6.23 14.16 -22.50
C LYS A 248 4.94 13.36 -22.73
N PRO A 249 4.12 13.14 -21.69
CA PRO A 249 2.83 12.47 -21.87
C PRO A 249 1.92 13.30 -22.80
N GLU A 250 1.26 12.63 -23.73
CA GLU A 250 0.36 13.31 -24.69
C GLU A 250 -1.09 13.29 -24.22
N HIS A 251 -1.58 12.13 -23.80
CA HIS A 251 -2.98 11.95 -23.41
C HIS A 251 -3.29 12.60 -22.06
N ALA A 252 -4.48 13.22 -21.94
CA ALA A 252 -4.92 13.92 -20.72
C ALA A 252 -4.94 13.01 -19.48
N TYR A 253 -5.35 11.75 -19.65
CA TYR A 253 -5.37 10.77 -18.56
C TYR A 253 -3.96 10.40 -18.09
N THR A 254 -2.99 10.23 -18.99
CA THR A 254 -1.59 9.98 -18.64
C THR A 254 -1.00 11.15 -17.84
N LYS A 255 -1.28 12.39 -18.28
CA LYS A 255 -0.90 13.61 -17.54
C LYS A 255 -1.49 13.62 -16.13
N LYS A 256 -2.77 13.27 -16.02
CA LYS A 256 -3.46 13.16 -14.72
C LYS A 256 -2.81 12.13 -13.80
N LEU A 257 -2.52 10.92 -14.30
CA LEU A 257 -1.84 9.87 -13.52
C LEU A 257 -0.45 10.32 -13.04
N MET A 258 0.33 10.93 -13.95
CA MET A 258 1.65 11.42 -13.61
C MET A 258 1.63 12.54 -12.57
N ARG A 259 0.67 13.46 -12.69
CA ARG A 259 0.47 14.52 -11.71
C ARG A 259 0.10 13.98 -10.34
N ALA A 260 -0.76 12.98 -10.26
CA ALA A 260 -1.22 12.38 -9.01
C ALA A 260 -0.15 11.52 -8.31
N THR A 261 0.95 11.17 -8.99
CA THR A 261 2.02 10.34 -8.41
C THR A 261 2.86 11.16 -7.43
N PRO A 262 2.98 10.75 -6.15
CA PRO A 262 3.82 11.43 -5.16
C PRO A 262 5.30 11.44 -5.58
N ARG A 263 5.92 12.62 -5.59
CA ARG A 263 7.32 12.84 -5.94
C ARG A 263 7.97 13.79 -4.95
N LEU A 264 9.31 13.84 -4.98
CA LEU A 264 10.09 14.64 -4.03
C LEU A 264 9.97 16.16 -4.23
N ASP A 265 9.61 16.60 -5.43
CA ASP A 265 9.61 17.98 -5.91
C ASP A 265 8.23 18.64 -5.97
N VAL A 266 7.17 17.96 -5.52
CA VAL A 266 5.79 18.44 -5.58
C VAL A 266 5.18 18.66 -4.21
N SER A 267 4.20 19.56 -4.13
CA SER A 267 3.36 19.71 -2.93
C SER A 267 2.12 18.80 -2.99
N LEU A 268 1.45 18.58 -1.86
CA LEU A 268 0.20 17.79 -1.85
C LEU A 268 -0.88 18.38 -2.76
N ARG A 269 -0.96 19.70 -2.88
CA ARG A 269 -1.94 20.37 -3.74
C ARG A 269 -1.66 20.14 -5.22
N ASP A 270 -0.39 20.03 -5.60
CA ASP A 270 0.00 19.78 -6.98
C ASP A 270 -0.41 18.39 -7.48
N LEU A 271 -0.68 17.44 -6.58
CA LEU A 271 -1.17 16.12 -6.92
C LEU A 271 -2.64 16.11 -7.40
N LEU A 272 -3.40 17.16 -7.09
CA LEU A 272 -4.80 17.27 -7.50
C LEU A 272 -4.93 17.73 -8.96
N PRO A 273 -6.05 17.40 -9.66
CA PRO A 273 -6.39 18.02 -10.93
C PRO A 273 -6.41 19.55 -10.82
N GLU A 274 -6.09 20.27 -11.90
CA GLU A 274 -6.00 21.74 -11.89
C GLU A 274 -7.25 22.44 -11.39
N GLU A 275 -8.42 21.91 -11.76
CA GLU A 275 -9.73 22.43 -11.34
C GLU A 275 -9.97 22.27 -9.82
N GLU A 276 -9.42 21.23 -9.20
CA GLU A 276 -9.55 20.95 -7.75
C GLU A 276 -8.41 21.60 -6.94
N ALA A 277 -7.23 21.79 -7.53
CA ALA A 277 -6.08 22.40 -6.87
C ALA A 277 -6.31 23.91 -6.58
N THR A 278 -7.11 24.59 -7.40
CA THR A 278 -7.46 26.01 -7.25
C THR A 278 -8.69 26.25 -6.37
N ALA A 279 -9.45 25.21 -6.02
CA ALA A 279 -10.59 25.33 -5.13
C ALA A 279 -10.13 25.69 -3.70
N PRO A 280 -10.75 26.70 -3.06
CA PRO A 280 -10.43 27.00 -1.67
C PRO A 280 -10.73 25.78 -0.79
N ALA A 281 -9.85 25.51 0.20
CA ALA A 281 -10.07 24.44 1.17
C ALA A 281 -11.49 24.52 1.73
N VAL A 282 -12.19 23.37 1.78
CA VAL A 282 -13.58 23.30 2.23
C VAL A 282 -13.67 23.75 3.70
N THR A 283 -13.87 25.03 3.89
CA THR A 283 -14.19 25.60 5.21
C THR A 283 -15.69 25.50 5.40
N SER A 284 -16.14 24.62 6.28
CA SER A 284 -17.55 24.54 6.68
C SER A 284 -18.03 25.89 7.22
N PRO A 285 -19.16 26.47 6.74
CA PRO A 285 -19.64 27.79 7.19
C PRO A 285 -19.93 27.86 8.70
N ARG A 286 -20.09 26.73 9.39
CA ARG A 286 -20.37 26.70 10.84
C ARG A 286 -19.11 26.82 11.72
N LEU A 287 -17.91 26.54 11.22
CA LEU A 287 -16.68 26.73 12.00
C LEU A 287 -16.20 28.18 12.03
N ARG A 288 -16.66 29.04 11.10
CA ARG A 288 -16.37 30.51 11.15
C ARG A 288 -17.08 31.23 12.28
N GLY A 289 -18.24 30.77 12.71
CA GLY A 289 -19.03 31.45 13.76
C GLY A 289 -18.48 31.34 15.18
N GLU A 290 -17.67 30.30 15.48
CA GLU A 290 -17.07 30.12 16.81
C GLU A 290 -15.68 30.74 16.97
N VAL A 291 -14.96 30.99 15.86
CA VAL A 291 -13.63 31.63 15.90
C VAL A 291 -13.77 33.17 15.99
N ASP A 292 -14.76 33.76 15.32
CA ASP A 292 -14.97 35.23 15.34
C ASP A 292 -15.53 35.77 16.67
N ALA A 293 -16.12 34.90 17.51
CA ALA A 293 -16.64 35.33 18.83
C ALA A 293 -15.55 35.49 19.91
N ARG A 294 -14.29 35.07 19.64
CA ARG A 294 -13.17 35.21 20.59
C ARG A 294 -12.13 36.28 20.23
N SER A 295 -12.24 36.94 19.07
CA SER A 295 -11.28 37.95 18.63
C SER A 295 -11.77 39.41 18.67
N ALA A 296 -12.97 39.67 19.26
CA ALA A 296 -13.52 41.02 19.39
C ALA A 296 -13.22 41.65 20.78
N ALA A 297 -11.98 41.56 21.25
CA ALA A 297 -11.53 42.38 22.38
C ALA A 297 -10.03 42.67 22.21
N GLY A 298 -9.70 43.86 21.73
CA GLY A 298 -8.35 44.43 21.82
C GLY A 298 -7.84 45.11 20.54
N GLU A 299 -8.30 46.33 20.29
CA GLU A 299 -7.61 47.31 19.42
C GLU A 299 -6.33 47.79 20.09
N GLY A 300 -5.24 47.92 19.34
CA GLY A 300 -4.03 48.57 19.79
C GLY A 300 -2.93 48.53 18.71
N ASP A 301 -2.81 49.64 18.01
CA ASP A 301 -1.72 50.21 17.17
C ASP A 301 -0.48 49.40 16.81
N SER A 302 -0.22 49.41 15.49
CA SER A 302 1.07 49.14 14.86
C SER A 302 2.13 50.21 15.12
N PRO A 303 3.44 49.85 15.07
CA PRO A 303 4.22 50.34 13.92
C PRO A 303 5.20 49.31 13.31
N ARG A 304 5.43 49.50 12.01
CA ARG A 304 6.46 48.91 11.15
C ARG A 304 7.87 49.14 11.69
N PHE A 305 8.73 48.12 11.68
CA PHE A 305 10.16 48.31 11.45
C PHE A 305 10.81 47.16 10.71
N ALA A 306 11.87 47.51 9.98
CA ALA A 306 12.51 46.80 8.89
C ALA A 306 13.51 45.73 9.34
N LEU A 307 13.81 44.86 8.37
CA LEU A 307 14.90 43.89 8.22
C LEU A 307 16.24 44.22 8.91
N ALA A 308 16.84 43.23 9.59
CA ALA A 308 18.27 43.01 9.59
C ALA A 308 18.59 41.53 9.90
N GLU A 309 19.24 40.89 8.95
CA GLU A 309 19.80 39.54 9.04
C GLU A 309 21.05 39.53 9.91
N THR A 310 21.18 38.55 10.81
CA THR A 310 22.47 37.96 11.21
C THR A 310 22.23 36.61 11.88
N PRO A 311 22.98 35.52 11.53
CA PRO A 311 22.76 34.20 12.14
C PRO A 311 23.44 34.14 13.52
N PRO A 312 22.81 33.47 14.52
CA PRO A 312 23.45 33.27 15.81
C PRO A 312 24.40 32.07 15.84
N HIS A 313 25.52 32.25 16.52
CA HIS A 313 26.52 31.24 16.87
C HIS A 313 25.99 30.11 17.78
N PRO A 314 26.61 28.91 17.77
CA PRO A 314 26.09 27.70 18.41
C PRO A 314 26.52 27.53 19.88
N ASP A 315 26.46 28.52 20.73
CA ASP A 315 26.71 28.35 22.17
C ASP A 315 26.06 29.47 23.00
N SER A 316 24.70 29.49 22.99
CA SER A 316 23.97 30.32 23.96
C SER A 316 22.87 29.48 24.62
N PRO A 317 22.74 29.46 25.96
CA PRO A 317 21.64 28.80 26.62
C PRO A 317 20.32 29.47 26.25
N PRO A 318 19.21 28.72 26.09
CA PRO A 318 17.94 29.29 25.67
C PRO A 318 17.40 30.28 26.72
N ALA A 319 16.97 31.44 26.23
CA ALA A 319 16.34 32.48 27.05
C ALA A 319 15.09 31.92 27.72
N SER A 320 15.03 32.07 29.03
CA SER A 320 13.92 31.69 29.91
C SER A 320 12.61 32.39 29.50
N GLY A 321 11.61 31.63 29.04
CA GLY A 321 10.26 32.17 28.85
C GLY A 321 9.26 31.36 28.05
N GLU A 322 9.66 30.40 27.23
CA GLU A 322 8.72 29.49 26.59
C GLU A 322 8.39 28.33 27.55
N ARG A 323 7.15 28.33 28.07
CA ARG A 323 6.61 27.13 28.71
C ARG A 323 6.71 26.00 27.70
N GLU A 324 7.59 25.01 27.92
CA GLU A 324 7.63 23.75 27.13
C GLU A 324 6.20 23.22 27.01
N LYS A 325 5.60 23.32 25.83
CA LYS A 325 4.30 22.73 25.55
C LYS A 325 4.48 21.23 25.73
N LYS A 326 3.84 20.65 26.76
CA LYS A 326 3.85 19.21 26.99
C LYS A 326 3.45 18.49 25.69
N PRO A 327 4.17 17.44 25.27
CA PRO A 327 3.79 16.70 24.08
C PRO A 327 2.39 16.08 24.25
N LEU A 328 1.65 15.95 23.14
CA LEU A 328 0.36 15.26 23.14
C LEU A 328 0.52 13.76 23.41
N LEU A 329 1.52 13.15 22.77
CA LEU A 329 1.88 11.75 22.99
C LEU A 329 3.36 11.67 23.34
N LEU A 330 3.68 10.94 24.42
CA LEU A 330 5.03 10.61 24.84
C LEU A 330 5.15 9.08 24.96
N VAL A 331 6.08 8.50 24.24
CA VAL A 331 6.42 7.08 24.29
C VAL A 331 7.86 6.97 24.79
N GLU A 332 8.10 6.21 25.86
CA GLU A 332 9.41 6.05 26.48
C GLU A 332 9.76 4.57 26.62
N LYS A 333 10.89 4.16 26.04
CA LYS A 333 11.49 2.80 26.14
C LYS A 333 10.47 1.69 25.93
N LEU A 334 9.59 1.85 24.94
CA LEU A 334 8.49 0.93 24.67
C LEU A 334 9.02 -0.39 24.13
N VAL A 335 8.60 -1.52 24.76
CA VAL A 335 9.00 -2.88 24.39
C VAL A 335 7.78 -3.76 24.21
N LYS A 336 7.78 -4.58 23.16
CA LYS A 336 6.85 -5.68 22.97
C LYS A 336 7.57 -6.95 22.61
N GLU A 337 7.40 -7.95 23.48
CA GLU A 337 7.94 -9.30 23.30
C GLU A 337 6.82 -10.30 23.03
N TYR A 338 7.10 -11.26 22.17
CA TYR A 338 6.26 -12.42 21.91
C TYR A 338 7.05 -13.69 22.20
N PRO A 339 6.46 -14.66 22.91
CA PRO A 339 7.13 -15.94 23.12
C PRO A 339 7.31 -16.66 21.79
N ARG A 340 8.54 -17.08 21.46
CA ARG A 340 8.78 -17.98 20.33
C ARG A 340 8.23 -19.36 20.70
N GLN A 341 7.03 -19.68 20.21
CA GLN A 341 6.53 -21.06 20.27
C GLN A 341 7.25 -21.86 19.19
N GLY A 342 8.21 -22.71 19.58
CA GLY A 342 8.73 -23.75 18.69
C GLY A 342 7.58 -24.67 18.27
N ALA A 343 7.52 -25.07 17.00
CA ALA A 343 6.48 -25.96 16.46
C ALA A 343 6.28 -27.26 17.26
N ASN A 344 7.22 -27.62 18.11
CA ASN A 344 7.18 -28.79 18.99
C ASN A 344 6.66 -28.52 20.41
N ALA A 345 6.39 -27.26 20.79
CA ALA A 345 6.00 -26.94 22.18
C ALA A 345 4.57 -27.42 22.51
N THR A 346 3.70 -27.48 21.51
CA THR A 346 2.32 -27.98 21.70
C THR A 346 2.29 -29.51 21.82
N LEU A 347 3.11 -30.22 21.06
CA LEU A 347 3.25 -31.67 21.12
C LEU A 347 4.00 -32.13 22.39
N SER A 348 5.03 -31.40 22.84
CA SER A 348 5.77 -31.74 24.08
C SER A 348 4.93 -31.55 25.34
N LYS A 349 3.99 -30.61 25.38
CA LYS A 349 3.01 -30.45 26.47
C LYS A 349 2.03 -31.62 26.53
N LEU A 350 1.66 -32.22 25.40
CA LEU A 350 0.79 -33.40 25.36
C LEU A 350 1.51 -34.68 25.81
N PHE A 351 2.83 -34.77 25.67
CA PHE A 351 3.63 -35.95 25.97
C PHE A 351 4.54 -35.81 27.21
N GLY A 352 4.35 -34.77 28.03
CA GLY A 352 5.03 -34.65 29.33
C GLY A 352 6.56 -34.51 29.28
N ARG A 353 7.15 -34.15 28.13
CA ARG A 353 8.59 -33.91 28.00
C ARG A 353 8.92 -32.44 28.25
N LYS A 354 9.97 -32.19 29.08
CA LYS A 354 10.49 -30.83 29.29
C LYS A 354 10.86 -30.19 27.94
N PRO A 355 10.46 -28.94 27.69
CA PRO A 355 10.81 -28.25 26.45
C PRO A 355 12.35 -28.13 26.36
N PRO A 356 12.96 -28.42 25.22
CA PRO A 356 14.37 -28.17 25.02
C PRO A 356 14.57 -26.67 24.80
N VAL A 357 15.49 -26.09 25.57
CA VAL A 357 16.07 -24.74 25.45
C VAL A 357 15.05 -23.61 25.54
N GLU A 358 15.22 -22.70 26.48
CA GLU A 358 14.56 -21.38 26.49
C GLU A 358 14.87 -20.66 25.18
N LEU A 359 13.91 -20.67 24.27
CA LEU A 359 13.96 -19.86 23.06
C LEU A 359 13.79 -18.40 23.50
N GLU A 360 14.79 -17.57 23.23
CA GLU A 360 14.71 -16.12 23.45
C GLU A 360 13.41 -15.56 22.85
N ASN A 361 12.71 -14.72 23.61
CA ASN A 361 11.49 -14.06 23.14
C ASN A 361 11.80 -13.21 21.91
N PHE A 362 10.89 -13.22 20.95
CA PHE A 362 10.98 -12.31 19.80
C PHE A 362 10.55 -10.91 20.20
N ARG A 363 11.44 -9.93 20.07
CA ARG A 363 11.13 -8.51 20.32
C ARG A 363 10.62 -7.86 19.04
N ALA A 364 9.32 -7.66 18.97
CA ALA A 364 8.70 -6.95 17.85
C ALA A 364 8.93 -5.43 17.94
N VAL A 365 9.03 -4.89 19.16
CA VAL A 365 9.42 -3.50 19.47
C VAL A 365 10.42 -3.57 20.63
N ASP A 366 11.56 -2.88 20.50
CA ASP A 366 12.71 -3.01 21.38
C ASP A 366 13.23 -1.63 21.84
N GLY A 367 12.59 -1.09 22.88
CA GLY A 367 13.06 0.09 23.60
C GLY A 367 12.90 1.43 22.84
N ILE A 368 11.88 1.58 22.00
CA ILE A 368 11.68 2.82 21.23
C ILE A 368 11.18 3.98 22.11
N SER A 369 11.63 5.20 21.77
CA SER A 369 11.20 6.43 22.45
C SER A 369 10.96 7.53 21.41
N PHE A 370 9.79 8.18 21.46
CA PHE A 370 9.43 9.28 20.57
C PHE A 370 8.30 10.13 21.16
N ILE A 371 8.07 11.30 20.58
CA ILE A 371 6.99 12.22 20.96
C ILE A 371 6.16 12.61 19.74
N VAL A 372 4.90 12.99 19.97
CA VAL A 372 4.05 13.70 19.00
C VAL A 372 3.54 14.98 19.67
N GLY A 373 3.77 16.12 19.06
CA GLY A 373 3.29 17.43 19.51
C GLY A 373 1.81 17.65 19.18
N HIS A 374 1.22 18.71 19.77
CA HIS A 374 -0.12 19.15 19.40
C HIS A 374 -0.12 19.75 17.98
N GLY A 375 -1.03 19.28 17.12
CA GLY A 375 -1.13 19.71 15.72
C GLY A 375 -0.01 19.19 14.83
N GLU A 376 0.88 18.33 15.33
CA GLU A 376 2.01 17.75 14.60
C GLU A 376 1.61 16.46 13.86
N SER A 377 2.20 16.24 12.68
CA SER A 377 2.16 14.96 11.95
C SER A 377 3.51 14.29 12.06
N VAL A 378 3.56 13.10 12.66
CA VAL A 378 4.78 12.29 12.79
C VAL A 378 4.64 11.03 11.94
N GLY A 379 5.54 10.85 10.97
CA GLY A 379 5.63 9.66 10.12
C GLY A 379 6.42 8.54 10.81
N LEU A 380 5.88 7.33 10.82
CA LEU A 380 6.56 6.13 11.29
C LEU A 380 6.79 5.20 10.09
N VAL A 381 8.05 5.08 9.65
CA VAL A 381 8.43 4.39 8.41
C VAL A 381 9.41 3.24 8.64
N GLY A 382 9.54 2.34 7.67
CA GLY A 382 10.43 1.19 7.68
C GLY A 382 9.83 -0.01 6.96
N GLU A 383 10.58 -1.10 6.84
CA GLU A 383 10.15 -2.34 6.18
C GLU A 383 8.96 -3.01 6.86
N SER A 384 8.30 -3.93 6.13
CA SER A 384 7.24 -4.76 6.68
C SER A 384 7.77 -5.64 7.82
N GLY A 385 7.05 -5.67 8.96
CA GLY A 385 7.46 -6.44 10.14
C GLY A 385 8.49 -5.76 11.05
N CYS A 386 8.93 -4.51 10.79
CA CYS A 386 9.85 -3.80 11.68
C CYS A 386 9.22 -3.28 12.98
N GLY A 387 7.90 -3.49 13.21
CA GLY A 387 7.22 -3.14 14.47
C GLY A 387 6.27 -1.93 14.40
N LYS A 388 6.07 -1.28 13.24
CA LYS A 388 5.20 -0.09 13.08
C LYS A 388 3.77 -0.31 13.57
N SER A 389 3.06 -1.27 12.98
CA SER A 389 1.66 -1.57 13.36
C SER A 389 1.55 -2.08 14.80
N THR A 390 2.56 -2.81 15.30
CA THR A 390 2.63 -3.19 16.73
C THR A 390 2.72 -1.95 17.63
N THR A 391 3.53 -0.96 17.25
CA THR A 391 3.65 0.32 17.96
C THR A 391 2.32 1.07 17.93
N SER A 392 1.67 1.16 16.78
CA SER A 392 0.34 1.80 16.63
C SER A 392 -0.71 1.14 17.52
N MET A 393 -0.76 -0.20 17.55
CA MET A 393 -1.71 -0.94 18.40
C MET A 393 -1.45 -0.71 19.89
N MET A 394 -0.19 -0.58 20.34
CA MET A 394 0.13 -0.27 21.74
C MET A 394 -0.25 1.16 22.10
N VAL A 395 0.02 2.14 21.21
CA VAL A 395 -0.41 3.54 21.39
C VAL A 395 -1.94 3.64 21.47
N MET A 396 -2.65 2.88 20.64
CA MET A 396 -4.13 2.78 20.67
C MET A 396 -4.69 2.00 21.84
N ARG A 397 -3.83 1.39 22.68
CA ARG A 397 -4.22 0.46 23.76
C ARG A 397 -5.11 -0.70 23.26
N LEU A 398 -4.86 -1.17 22.03
CA LEU A 398 -5.43 -2.41 21.49
C LEU A 398 -4.55 -3.62 21.83
N LEU A 399 -3.28 -3.35 22.17
CA LEU A 399 -2.28 -4.33 22.56
C LEU A 399 -1.52 -3.81 23.77
N ASP A 400 -1.24 -4.69 24.77
CA ASP A 400 -0.41 -4.35 25.92
C ASP A 400 1.06 -4.35 25.54
N GLN A 401 1.82 -3.37 26.07
CA GLN A 401 3.28 -3.40 26.05
C GLN A 401 3.81 -4.44 27.05
N THR A 402 5.03 -4.93 26.80
CA THR A 402 5.77 -5.76 27.76
C THR A 402 6.45 -4.88 28.80
N SER A 403 6.99 -3.74 28.38
CA SER A 403 7.56 -2.70 29.26
C SER A 403 7.60 -1.37 28.55
N GLY A 404 7.99 -0.31 29.25
CA GLY A 404 8.01 1.07 28.76
C GLY A 404 6.79 1.85 29.23
N ARG A 405 6.69 3.10 28.75
CA ARG A 405 5.68 4.07 29.22
C ARG A 405 5.01 4.74 28.04
N ILE A 406 3.70 4.93 28.09
CA ILE A 406 2.91 5.67 27.11
C ILE A 406 2.08 6.71 27.87
N VAL A 407 2.33 7.99 27.60
CA VAL A 407 1.57 9.11 28.17
C VAL A 407 0.84 9.83 27.03
N PHE A 408 -0.45 10.04 27.16
CA PHE A 408 -1.28 10.74 26.20
C PHE A 408 -2.03 11.89 26.89
N ASP A 409 -1.85 13.10 26.38
CA ASP A 409 -2.45 14.35 26.90
C ASP A 409 -2.21 14.56 28.41
N GLY A 410 -1.07 14.11 28.91
CA GLY A 410 -0.66 14.17 30.31
C GLY A 410 -1.03 12.96 31.16
N ASP A 411 -1.89 12.04 30.67
CA ASP A 411 -2.32 10.85 31.36
C ASP A 411 -1.47 9.63 30.95
N GLU A 412 -1.00 8.84 31.93
CA GLU A 412 -0.26 7.60 31.67
C GLU A 412 -1.21 6.47 31.27
N ILE A 413 -1.45 6.36 29.96
CA ILE A 413 -2.36 5.34 29.43
C ILE A 413 -1.71 3.95 29.35
N GLY A 414 -0.38 3.87 29.32
CA GLY A 414 0.37 2.62 29.28
C GLY A 414 0.10 1.67 30.43
N ALA A 415 -0.13 2.22 31.62
CA ALA A 415 -0.45 1.45 32.83
C ALA A 415 -1.90 0.93 32.89
N ILE A 416 -2.79 1.42 32.00
CA ILE A 416 -4.22 1.07 31.98
C ILE A 416 -4.42 -0.15 31.08
N LEU A 417 -5.09 -1.18 31.59
CA LEU A 417 -5.44 -2.36 30.76
C LEU A 417 -6.31 -1.96 29.55
N PRO A 418 -6.15 -2.59 28.38
CA PRO A 418 -6.90 -2.27 27.16
C PRO A 418 -8.42 -2.25 27.35
N ASN A 419 -8.98 -3.25 28.05
CA ASN A 419 -10.41 -3.35 28.33
C ASN A 419 -10.93 -2.21 29.24
N ALA A 420 -10.10 -1.72 30.16
CA ALA A 420 -10.42 -0.58 31.00
C ALA A 420 -10.32 0.74 30.21
N PHE A 421 -9.25 0.91 29.43
CA PHE A 421 -9.05 2.09 28.56
C PHE A 421 -10.20 2.26 27.56
N ALA A 422 -10.74 1.18 27.00
CA ALA A 422 -11.86 1.22 26.05
C ALA A 422 -13.11 1.92 26.59
N ARG A 423 -13.26 2.00 27.92
CA ARG A 423 -14.42 2.61 28.61
C ARG A 423 -14.16 4.03 29.10
N LEU A 424 -12.93 4.51 29.02
CA LEU A 424 -12.56 5.84 29.50
C LEU A 424 -12.96 6.94 28.51
N PRO A 425 -13.35 8.13 28.98
CA PRO A 425 -13.60 9.30 28.12
C PRO A 425 -12.40 9.63 27.21
N LEU A 426 -11.19 9.39 27.69
CA LEU A 426 -9.94 9.64 26.96
C LEU A 426 -9.87 8.87 25.63
N ARG A 427 -10.58 7.71 25.53
CA ARG A 427 -10.69 6.92 24.30
C ARG A 427 -11.29 7.70 23.13
N LYS A 428 -12.14 8.72 23.40
CA LYS A 428 -12.68 9.63 22.37
C LYS A 428 -11.58 10.43 21.69
N SER A 429 -10.55 10.82 22.44
CA SER A 429 -9.49 11.73 22.00
C SER A 429 -8.40 11.06 21.15
N ILE A 430 -8.38 9.73 21.09
CA ILE A 430 -7.44 8.96 20.27
C ILE A 430 -8.19 7.97 19.40
N GLN A 431 -8.07 8.08 18.08
CA GLN A 431 -8.79 7.28 17.10
C GLN A 431 -7.84 6.72 16.03
N MET A 432 -8.31 5.76 15.24
CA MET A 432 -7.48 5.06 14.24
C MET A 432 -8.21 4.90 12.90
N VAL A 433 -7.47 5.13 11.82
CA VAL A 433 -7.81 4.67 10.48
C VAL A 433 -6.95 3.43 10.19
N PHE A 434 -7.60 2.32 9.87
CA PHE A 434 -6.94 1.03 9.66
C PHE A 434 -6.43 0.88 8.22
N GLN A 435 -5.46 0.01 8.03
CA GLN A 435 -4.75 -0.24 6.76
C GLN A 435 -5.67 -0.63 5.59
N ASP A 436 -6.58 -1.57 5.79
CA ASP A 436 -7.54 -1.96 4.74
C ASP A 436 -8.92 -1.36 5.02
N PRO A 437 -9.38 -0.43 4.18
CA PRO A 437 -10.71 0.14 4.34
C PRO A 437 -11.83 -0.89 4.16
N THR A 438 -11.60 -2.01 3.48
CA THR A 438 -12.59 -3.07 3.29
C THR A 438 -12.73 -3.92 4.54
N ASP A 439 -11.62 -4.41 5.09
CA ASP A 439 -11.60 -5.26 6.28
C ASP A 439 -11.96 -4.49 7.56
N SER A 440 -11.72 -3.16 7.56
CA SER A 440 -12.04 -2.30 8.70
C SER A 440 -13.52 -1.98 8.87
N LEU A 441 -14.34 -2.20 7.83
CA LEU A 441 -15.77 -1.92 7.85
C LEU A 441 -16.56 -3.22 8.03
N ASN A 442 -17.53 -3.21 8.97
CA ASN A 442 -18.43 -4.34 9.11
C ASN A 442 -19.30 -4.47 7.84
N PRO A 443 -19.25 -5.60 7.11
CA PRO A 443 -19.95 -5.78 5.84
C PRO A 443 -21.48 -5.74 5.97
N ARG A 444 -22.01 -5.85 7.20
CA ARG A 444 -23.44 -5.79 7.52
C ARG A 444 -23.91 -4.38 7.90
N PHE A 445 -23.02 -3.41 8.00
CA PHE A 445 -23.34 -2.03 8.33
C PHE A 445 -23.38 -1.19 7.07
N THR A 446 -24.34 -0.27 6.98
CA THR A 446 -24.31 0.79 5.97
C THR A 446 -23.20 1.82 6.32
N ALA A 447 -22.82 2.66 5.37
CA ALA A 447 -21.84 3.72 5.60
C ALA A 447 -22.25 4.63 6.77
N ALA A 448 -23.53 5.05 6.81
CA ALA A 448 -24.07 5.84 7.92
C ALA A 448 -23.94 5.10 9.27
N ARG A 449 -24.24 3.79 9.31
CA ARG A 449 -24.11 3.01 10.55
C ARG A 449 -22.65 2.88 10.99
N ALA A 450 -21.72 2.70 10.04
CA ALA A 450 -20.29 2.60 10.34
C ALA A 450 -19.74 3.94 10.91
N ILE A 451 -20.20 5.09 10.39
CA ILE A 451 -19.84 6.43 10.88
C ILE A 451 -20.47 6.68 12.25
N ALA A 452 -21.75 6.28 12.44
CA ALA A 452 -22.51 6.47 13.66
C ALA A 452 -22.00 5.64 14.85
N ASP A 453 -21.37 4.49 14.59
CA ASP A 453 -21.02 3.52 15.64
C ASP A 453 -20.19 4.10 16.78
N PRO A 454 -19.06 4.80 16.56
CA PRO A 454 -18.31 5.44 17.65
C PRO A 454 -19.12 6.54 18.37
N ILE A 455 -19.99 7.27 17.66
CA ILE A 455 -20.84 8.30 18.27
C ILE A 455 -21.83 7.66 19.24
N MET A 456 -22.40 6.52 18.88
CA MET A 456 -23.36 5.79 19.71
C MET A 456 -22.73 5.13 20.93
N GLN A 457 -21.46 4.67 20.80
CA GLN A 457 -20.74 3.97 21.87
C GLN A 457 -20.09 4.94 22.87
N LEU A 458 -19.54 6.04 22.40
CA LEU A 458 -18.69 6.94 23.17
C LEU A 458 -19.15 8.41 23.11
N GLY A 459 -20.01 8.77 22.15
CA GLY A 459 -20.48 10.14 21.95
C GLY A 459 -21.64 10.51 22.86
N ASP A 460 -22.01 11.80 22.79
CA ASP A 460 -23.08 12.39 23.59
C ASP A 460 -24.34 12.70 22.77
N VAL A 461 -24.35 12.39 21.45
CA VAL A 461 -25.47 12.65 20.53
C VAL A 461 -26.59 11.65 20.81
N LYS A 462 -27.76 12.17 21.21
CA LYS A 462 -28.96 11.36 21.50
C LYS A 462 -30.05 11.62 20.47
N GLY A 463 -30.74 10.58 20.09
CA GLY A 463 -31.84 10.65 19.12
C GLY A 463 -31.40 10.31 17.68
N ARG A 464 -32.34 9.70 16.94
CA ARG A 464 -32.09 9.18 15.58
C ARG A 464 -31.78 10.28 14.56
N ASP A 465 -32.55 11.38 14.65
CA ASP A 465 -32.42 12.49 13.70
C ASP A 465 -31.13 13.28 13.92
N ALA A 466 -30.76 13.55 15.18
CA ALA A 466 -29.49 14.18 15.51
C ALA A 466 -28.28 13.33 15.08
N LEU A 467 -28.37 12.00 15.25
CA LEU A 467 -27.33 11.08 14.81
C LEU A 467 -27.20 11.07 13.28
N ARG A 468 -28.34 11.08 12.56
CA ARG A 468 -28.37 11.14 11.09
C ARG A 468 -27.77 12.45 10.60
N ALA A 469 -28.17 13.58 11.16
CA ALA A 469 -27.63 14.89 10.82
C ALA A 469 -26.10 14.95 11.04
N ARG A 470 -25.61 14.39 12.16
CA ARG A 470 -24.16 14.30 12.41
C ARG A 470 -23.43 13.42 11.38
N CYS A 471 -24.02 12.31 10.96
CA CYS A 471 -23.45 11.47 9.90
C CYS A 471 -23.39 12.20 8.55
N GLU A 472 -24.40 12.99 8.22
CA GLU A 472 -24.44 13.81 6.99
C GLU A 472 -23.39 14.93 7.03
N GLU A 473 -23.20 15.58 8.16
CA GLU A 473 -22.14 16.56 8.38
C GLU A 473 -20.75 15.93 8.19
N LEU A 474 -20.49 14.79 8.82
CA LEU A 474 -19.23 14.05 8.70
C LEU A 474 -18.99 13.57 7.25
N ALA A 475 -20.04 13.12 6.56
CA ALA A 475 -19.96 12.76 5.15
C ALA A 475 -19.57 13.96 4.28
N GLY A 476 -20.14 15.14 4.58
CA GLY A 476 -19.74 16.39 3.92
C GLY A 476 -18.29 16.75 4.14
N LEU A 477 -17.79 16.63 5.39
CA LEU A 477 -16.39 16.92 5.73
C LEU A 477 -15.39 16.04 4.97
N VAL A 478 -15.73 14.78 4.72
CA VAL A 478 -14.86 13.86 3.97
C VAL A 478 -15.18 13.81 2.47
N GLY A 479 -16.09 14.66 1.99
CA GLY A 479 -16.52 14.68 0.58
C GLY A 479 -17.20 13.38 0.12
N LEU A 480 -17.92 12.68 1.02
CA LEU A 480 -18.71 11.50 0.68
C LEU A 480 -20.13 11.93 0.28
N PRO A 481 -20.60 11.61 -0.94
CA PRO A 481 -21.95 11.91 -1.38
C PRO A 481 -23.01 11.31 -0.44
N LEU A 482 -24.02 12.11 -0.06
CA LEU A 482 -25.02 11.71 0.95
C LEU A 482 -25.85 10.50 0.53
N ASN A 483 -26.07 10.29 -0.77
CA ASN A 483 -26.78 9.11 -1.32
C ASN A 483 -26.00 7.80 -1.12
N LEU A 484 -24.73 7.85 -0.71
CA LEU A 484 -23.92 6.68 -0.39
C LEU A 484 -24.02 6.27 1.08
N LEU A 485 -24.60 7.08 1.95
CA LEU A 485 -24.72 6.80 3.38
C LEU A 485 -25.51 5.51 3.67
N ASP A 486 -26.49 5.17 2.82
CA ASP A 486 -27.31 3.97 2.98
C ASP A 486 -26.76 2.75 2.22
N ARG A 487 -25.55 2.86 1.63
CA ARG A 487 -24.88 1.76 0.92
C ARG A 487 -24.05 0.91 1.88
N PHE A 488 -23.96 -0.38 1.55
CA PHE A 488 -23.09 -1.33 2.24
C PHE A 488 -21.66 -1.29 1.67
N PRO A 489 -20.62 -1.71 2.42
CA PRO A 489 -19.22 -1.66 1.97
C PRO A 489 -18.97 -2.31 0.60
N HIS A 490 -19.62 -3.42 0.28
CA HIS A 490 -19.48 -4.08 -1.04
C HIS A 490 -20.04 -3.27 -2.22
N GLN A 491 -20.78 -2.20 -1.96
CA GLN A 491 -21.36 -1.30 -2.96
C GLN A 491 -20.56 0.00 -3.13
N LEU A 492 -19.47 0.17 -2.36
CA LEU A 492 -18.61 1.35 -2.34
C LEU A 492 -17.27 1.04 -3.01
N SER A 493 -16.71 2.04 -3.69
CA SER A 493 -15.33 1.98 -4.19
C SER A 493 -14.30 2.02 -3.06
N GLY A 494 -13.05 1.67 -3.33
CA GLY A 494 -11.95 1.74 -2.34
C GLY A 494 -11.82 3.13 -1.70
N GLY A 495 -11.81 4.19 -2.51
CA GLY A 495 -11.75 5.57 -2.01
C GLY A 495 -12.98 6.00 -1.22
N GLN A 496 -14.19 5.52 -1.58
CA GLN A 496 -15.40 5.77 -0.80
C GLN A 496 -15.35 5.07 0.56
N LYS A 497 -14.87 3.82 0.62
CA LYS A 497 -14.64 3.09 1.88
C LYS A 497 -13.60 3.81 2.77
N ALA A 498 -12.49 4.28 2.18
CA ALA A 498 -11.49 5.05 2.91
C ALA A 498 -12.09 6.32 3.54
N ARG A 499 -12.91 7.07 2.79
CA ARG A 499 -13.62 8.25 3.32
C ARG A 499 -14.59 7.89 4.45
N VAL A 500 -15.30 6.76 4.36
CA VAL A 500 -16.15 6.26 5.47
C VAL A 500 -15.29 5.93 6.71
N GLY A 501 -14.13 5.29 6.52
CA GLY A 501 -13.17 5.00 7.59
C GLY A 501 -12.62 6.26 8.26
N ILE A 502 -12.29 7.29 7.47
CA ILE A 502 -11.84 8.60 7.97
C ILE A 502 -12.99 9.30 8.72
N ALA A 503 -14.20 9.36 8.14
CA ALA A 503 -15.37 9.97 8.79
C ALA A 503 -15.67 9.31 10.15
N ARG A 504 -15.55 7.97 10.23
CA ARG A 504 -15.67 7.21 11.48
C ARG A 504 -14.61 7.63 12.49
N ALA A 505 -13.36 7.79 12.08
CA ALA A 505 -12.26 8.14 12.97
C ALA A 505 -12.39 9.57 13.52
N ILE A 506 -12.84 10.54 12.70
CA ILE A 506 -12.99 11.94 13.13
C ILE A 506 -14.33 12.23 13.85
N ALA A 507 -15.23 11.24 13.92
CA ALA A 507 -16.60 11.42 14.42
C ALA A 507 -16.68 11.97 15.85
N LEU A 508 -15.68 11.70 16.69
CA LEU A 508 -15.57 12.09 18.09
C LEU A 508 -14.64 13.29 18.35
N HIS A 509 -14.21 14.01 17.31
CA HIS A 509 -13.23 15.12 17.41
C HIS A 509 -11.95 14.72 18.15
N PRO A 510 -11.20 13.71 17.68
CA PRO A 510 -10.01 13.24 18.35
C PRO A 510 -8.88 14.29 18.34
N LYS A 511 -8.04 14.29 19.37
CA LYS A 511 -6.79 15.06 19.40
C LYS A 511 -5.67 14.37 18.61
N LEU A 512 -5.67 13.03 18.62
CA LEU A 512 -4.70 12.20 17.88
C LEU A 512 -5.44 11.19 17.00
N VAL A 513 -5.05 11.14 15.72
CA VAL A 513 -5.46 10.06 14.81
C VAL A 513 -4.23 9.25 14.41
N VAL A 514 -4.27 7.97 14.68
CA VAL A 514 -3.29 7.01 14.17
C VAL A 514 -3.76 6.55 12.79
N LEU A 515 -2.95 6.79 11.78
CA LEU A 515 -3.22 6.47 10.38
C LEU A 515 -2.30 5.31 9.97
N ASP A 516 -2.82 4.07 9.96
CA ASP A 516 -2.03 2.88 9.63
C ASP A 516 -2.22 2.55 8.15
N GLU A 517 -1.26 2.97 7.32
CA GLU A 517 -1.24 2.80 5.87
C GLU A 517 -2.58 3.17 5.17
N PRO A 518 -3.15 4.36 5.42
CA PRO A 518 -4.53 4.68 5.04
C PRO A 518 -4.78 4.74 3.53
N THR A 519 -3.73 4.71 2.72
CA THR A 519 -3.79 4.85 1.26
C THR A 519 -3.18 3.66 0.50
N ALA A 520 -2.64 2.64 1.18
CA ALA A 520 -1.90 1.54 0.56
C ALA A 520 -2.73 0.70 -0.46
N ALA A 521 -4.05 0.66 -0.29
CA ALA A 521 -4.96 -0.10 -1.18
C ALA A 521 -5.70 0.81 -2.19
N LEU A 522 -5.24 2.04 -2.40
CA LEU A 522 -5.90 3.02 -3.25
C LEU A 522 -5.10 3.29 -4.52
N ASP A 523 -5.82 3.53 -5.62
CA ASP A 523 -5.21 4.03 -6.86
C ASP A 523 -4.59 5.41 -6.65
N VAL A 524 -3.56 5.75 -7.41
CA VAL A 524 -2.74 6.95 -7.24
C VAL A 524 -3.58 8.24 -7.23
N SER A 525 -4.56 8.37 -8.14
CA SER A 525 -5.45 9.56 -8.15
C SER A 525 -6.32 9.65 -6.91
N VAL A 526 -6.83 8.52 -6.41
CA VAL A 526 -7.64 8.46 -5.19
C VAL A 526 -6.79 8.73 -3.95
N GLN A 527 -5.56 8.22 -3.92
CA GLN A 527 -4.57 8.48 -2.89
C GLN A 527 -4.29 9.98 -2.75
N ALA A 528 -4.03 10.69 -3.86
CA ALA A 528 -3.82 12.12 -3.87
C ALA A 528 -4.97 12.90 -3.21
N VAL A 529 -6.21 12.54 -3.56
CA VAL A 529 -7.42 13.17 -2.98
C VAL A 529 -7.55 12.88 -1.48
N VAL A 530 -7.29 11.65 -1.03
CA VAL A 530 -7.37 11.27 0.39
C VAL A 530 -6.27 11.95 1.22
N LEU A 531 -5.06 12.08 0.70
CA LEU A 531 -3.96 12.77 1.39
C LEU A 531 -4.26 14.27 1.57
N ASN A 532 -4.77 14.93 0.54
CA ASN A 532 -5.21 16.33 0.63
C ASN A 532 -6.36 16.48 1.64
N LEU A 533 -7.34 15.58 1.64
CA LEU A 533 -8.41 15.55 2.63
C LEU A 533 -7.86 15.44 4.06
N LEU A 534 -6.89 14.56 4.32
CA LEU A 534 -6.27 14.42 5.65
C LEU A 534 -5.55 15.70 6.07
N GLN A 535 -4.87 16.39 5.15
CA GLN A 535 -4.24 17.68 5.44
C GLN A 535 -5.25 18.75 5.78
N ASP A 536 -6.34 18.85 5.02
CA ASP A 536 -7.42 19.83 5.27
C ASP A 536 -8.13 19.56 6.62
N LEU A 537 -8.38 18.30 6.95
CA LEU A 537 -8.96 17.90 8.23
C LEU A 537 -8.02 18.21 9.39
N LYS A 538 -6.70 17.97 9.24
CA LYS A 538 -5.71 18.37 10.27
C LYS A 538 -5.76 19.85 10.53
N ALA A 539 -5.74 20.67 9.49
CA ALA A 539 -5.76 22.14 9.60
C ALA A 539 -7.06 22.66 10.20
N SER A 540 -8.21 22.13 9.77
CA SER A 540 -9.53 22.61 10.20
C SER A 540 -9.93 22.15 11.61
N MET A 541 -9.52 20.96 12.03
CA MET A 541 -9.89 20.35 13.32
C MET A 541 -8.76 20.43 14.37
N GLY A 542 -7.56 20.88 14.01
CA GLY A 542 -6.40 20.98 14.92
C GLY A 542 -5.90 19.63 15.44
N MET A 543 -6.09 18.57 14.68
CA MET A 543 -5.69 17.22 15.05
C MET A 543 -4.18 17.00 14.86
N SER A 544 -3.62 16.05 15.62
CA SER A 544 -2.28 15.52 15.42
C SER A 544 -2.35 14.16 14.76
N TYR A 545 -1.32 13.79 13.97
CA TYR A 545 -1.26 12.51 13.29
C TYR A 545 -0.03 11.69 13.72
N LEU A 546 -0.24 10.40 13.95
CA LEU A 546 0.80 9.37 13.87
C LEU A 546 0.56 8.59 12.58
N PHE A 547 1.33 8.88 11.54
CA PHE A 547 1.15 8.37 10.20
C PHE A 547 2.11 7.21 9.95
N VAL A 548 1.59 6.00 9.84
CA VAL A 548 2.38 4.80 9.52
C VAL A 548 2.32 4.54 8.02
N SER A 549 3.46 4.43 7.38
CA SER A 549 3.55 4.14 5.96
C SER A 549 4.88 3.46 5.61
N HIS A 550 4.89 2.74 4.50
CA HIS A 550 6.09 2.30 3.82
C HIS A 550 6.45 3.20 2.62
N ASP A 551 5.56 4.11 2.22
CA ASP A 551 5.79 5.09 1.15
C ASP A 551 6.37 6.39 1.71
N LEU A 552 7.68 6.59 1.51
CA LEU A 552 8.42 7.75 2.00
C LEU A 552 8.04 9.05 1.28
N ASN A 553 7.59 8.98 0.01
CA ASN A 553 7.13 10.16 -0.72
C ASN A 553 5.85 10.72 -0.08
N VAL A 554 4.92 9.85 0.29
CA VAL A 554 3.69 10.23 1.00
C VAL A 554 4.01 10.83 2.37
N VAL A 555 4.93 10.20 3.12
CA VAL A 555 5.35 10.68 4.44
C VAL A 555 5.99 12.06 4.35
N ARG A 556 6.83 12.29 3.34
CA ARG A 556 7.44 13.61 3.10
C ARG A 556 6.40 14.70 2.86
N LEU A 557 5.33 14.37 2.15
CA LEU A 557 4.27 15.34 1.80
C LEU A 557 3.34 15.68 2.97
N LEU A 558 3.13 14.75 3.92
CA LEU A 558 2.12 14.90 4.97
C LEU A 558 2.70 15.12 6.37
N CYS A 559 3.96 14.68 6.62
CA CYS A 559 4.52 14.63 7.97
C CYS A 559 5.57 15.71 8.21
N ASP A 560 5.47 16.36 9.37
CA ASP A 560 6.43 17.37 9.84
C ASP A 560 7.73 16.71 10.30
N ARG A 561 7.63 15.54 10.94
CA ARG A 561 8.76 14.72 11.42
C ARG A 561 8.61 13.27 10.99
N VAL A 562 9.75 12.57 10.92
CA VAL A 562 9.84 11.17 10.51
C VAL A 562 10.65 10.37 11.53
N ILE A 563 10.20 9.16 11.79
CA ILE A 563 10.83 8.14 12.62
C ILE A 563 11.06 6.91 11.74
N VAL A 564 12.31 6.52 11.55
CA VAL A 564 12.69 5.34 10.76
C VAL A 564 12.91 4.16 11.69
N MET A 565 12.19 3.06 11.47
CA MET A 565 12.28 1.83 12.26
C MET A 565 12.91 0.69 11.46
N ARG A 566 13.82 -0.04 12.11
CA ARG A 566 14.40 -1.31 11.63
C ARG A 566 14.43 -2.34 12.75
N SER A 567 13.90 -3.55 12.50
CA SER A 567 13.97 -4.67 13.45
C SER A 567 13.55 -4.32 14.89
N GLY A 568 12.45 -3.58 15.05
CA GLY A 568 11.90 -3.18 16.34
C GLY A 568 12.52 -1.95 16.98
N ARG A 569 13.54 -1.33 16.38
CA ARG A 569 14.26 -0.17 16.92
C ARG A 569 14.12 1.06 16.03
N ILE A 570 14.23 2.23 16.63
CA ILE A 570 14.39 3.49 15.90
C ILE A 570 15.87 3.60 15.50
N VAL A 571 16.13 3.77 14.20
CA VAL A 571 17.49 3.96 13.66
C VAL A 571 17.77 5.43 13.36
N GLU A 572 16.76 6.18 12.96
CA GLU A 572 16.87 7.61 12.70
C GLU A 572 15.55 8.32 12.99
N GLN A 573 15.60 9.57 13.49
CA GLN A 573 14.43 10.42 13.66
C GLN A 573 14.80 11.91 13.57
N GLY A 574 13.87 12.72 13.06
CA GLY A 574 14.09 14.15 12.89
C GLY A 574 12.98 14.82 12.09
N THR A 575 13.21 16.06 11.64
CA THR A 575 12.31 16.72 10.69
C THR A 575 12.27 15.93 9.38
N SER A 576 11.12 15.94 8.71
CA SER A 576 10.93 15.24 7.43
C SER A 576 12.00 15.68 6.40
N GLU A 577 12.27 16.97 6.32
CA GLU A 577 13.27 17.54 5.41
C GLU A 577 14.68 16.98 5.69
N ARG A 578 15.10 16.92 6.98
CA ARG A 578 16.43 16.41 7.34
C ARG A 578 16.54 14.90 7.07
N VAL A 579 15.62 14.09 7.59
CA VAL A 579 15.72 12.63 7.53
C VAL A 579 15.62 12.11 6.09
N LEU A 580 14.76 12.75 5.27
CA LEU A 580 14.53 12.32 3.88
C LEU A 580 15.39 13.08 2.86
N GLY A 581 15.96 14.24 3.22
CA GLY A 581 16.85 15.04 2.35
C GLY A 581 18.32 14.77 2.57
N ASP A 582 18.75 14.57 3.83
CA ASP A 582 20.15 14.31 4.21
C ASP A 582 20.21 13.21 5.29
N PRO A 583 19.87 11.94 4.92
CA PRO A 583 19.85 10.82 5.84
C PRO A 583 21.24 10.50 6.38
N GLN A 584 21.35 10.26 7.67
CA GLN A 584 22.61 9.91 8.32
C GLN A 584 22.79 8.40 8.46
N ASP A 585 21.71 7.67 8.74
CA ASP A 585 21.73 6.21 8.89
C ASP A 585 21.76 5.50 7.52
N ASP A 586 22.60 4.47 7.39
CA ASP A 586 22.79 3.74 6.13
C ASP A 586 21.51 3.02 5.69
N TYR A 587 20.68 2.57 6.63
CA TYR A 587 19.40 1.95 6.30
C TYR A 587 18.38 2.97 5.74
N THR A 588 18.38 4.20 6.27
CA THR A 588 17.55 5.28 5.71
C THR A 588 17.96 5.59 4.28
N LYS A 589 19.29 5.63 3.99
CA LYS A 589 19.81 5.78 2.62
C LYS A 589 19.38 4.62 1.71
N GLU A 590 19.45 3.38 2.21
CA GLU A 590 18.99 2.19 1.49
C GLU A 590 17.51 2.28 1.14
N LEU A 591 16.65 2.67 2.09
CA LEU A 591 15.21 2.87 1.87
C LEU A 591 14.94 3.91 0.77
N LEU A 592 15.62 5.06 0.82
CA LEU A 592 15.42 6.13 -0.16
C LEU A 592 15.89 5.74 -1.56
N THR A 593 17.03 5.04 -1.67
CA THR A 593 17.53 4.54 -2.96
C THR A 593 16.71 3.41 -3.56
N ALA A 594 15.88 2.77 -2.75
CA ALA A 594 14.99 1.71 -3.22
C ALA A 594 13.70 2.25 -3.89
N ILE A 595 13.35 3.52 -3.68
CA ILE A 595 12.17 4.13 -4.30
C ILE A 595 12.43 4.34 -5.79
N PRO A 596 11.62 3.75 -6.68
CA PRO A 596 11.73 4.02 -8.11
C PRO A 596 11.21 5.43 -8.41
N HIS A 597 12.05 6.24 -9.04
CA HIS A 597 11.66 7.57 -9.49
C HIS A 597 11.46 7.57 -11.02
N PRO A 598 10.29 8.01 -11.52
CA PRO A 598 10.18 8.30 -12.94
C PRO A 598 11.16 9.44 -13.30
N PRO A 599 11.75 9.43 -14.50
CA PRO A 599 12.61 10.52 -14.94
C PRO A 599 11.85 11.84 -14.87
N LEU A 600 12.51 12.90 -14.38
CA LEU A 600 11.92 14.24 -14.34
C LEU A 600 11.65 14.70 -15.78
N PRO A 601 10.49 15.31 -16.07
CA PRO A 601 10.26 15.93 -17.36
C PRO A 601 11.34 16.98 -17.59
N VAL A 602 12.02 16.90 -18.72
CA VAL A 602 12.98 17.93 -19.14
C VAL A 602 12.15 19.16 -19.50
N HIS A 603 12.29 20.25 -18.73
CA HIS A 603 11.63 21.54 -18.96
C HIS A 603 12.23 22.24 -20.19
#